data_3bc05680c8576994f128427e665b45d6
#
_entry.id   3bc05680c8576994f128427e665b45d6
#
_cell.length_a   1.000
_cell.length_b   1.000
_cell.length_c   1.000
_cell.angle_alpha   90.00
_cell.angle_beta   90.00
_cell.angle_gamma   90.00
#
_symmetry.space_group_name_H-M   'P 1'
#
loop_
_entity.id
_entity.type
_entity.pdbx_description
1 polymer ?
#
loop_
_entity_poly.entity_id
_entity_poly.type
_entity_poly.pdbx_seq_one_letter_code
_entity_poly.pdbx_strand_id
1 'polypeptide(L)'
;EYDLNFRAVVRDGRAYVLKVMRAGCEAALIEMQTAALTHLAKTAPEVPLPRVVPARDGGLLVEAPDAAGETRLVWLKEALPGICYADFRPHDPALIEDLGRQAGALAAGVADFDHPGLARDFKWDLMQAEWIAGKLDAVKDPARRALLEEICTAYAELRPALEALPRQAVHNDLNDYNILVTGGTGTGQVSGLIDFGDMCTAPRICDLAICAAYVVLDHDAPEAALEALIAGYHAVNPLTPEEVDALYPLLRMRLAVSVVNSTLMAAESPDDPYVTISQAPAWRFLEESALDAGLLRCRLRTACGLPISSARARVAAWIDSASGSSAPVIGVPLDAAPM
;
A
#
# COMPACT_ATOMS: atom_id res chain seq x y z
N GLU A 1 15.82 -6.22 -10.59
CA GLU A 1 15.89 -4.77 -10.76
C GLU A 1 17.14 -4.41 -11.54
N TYR A 2 16.99 -3.60 -12.57
CA TYR A 2 18.07 -3.34 -13.53
C TYR A 2 18.53 -1.88 -13.52
N ASP A 3 17.94 -1.05 -12.64
CA ASP A 3 18.30 0.35 -12.46
C ASP A 3 19.41 0.49 -11.42
N LEU A 4 20.38 1.35 -11.67
CA LEU A 4 21.48 1.59 -10.75
C LEU A 4 21.17 2.80 -9.87
N ASN A 5 21.28 2.63 -8.56
CA ASN A 5 21.07 3.69 -7.60
C ASN A 5 22.39 4.02 -6.88
N PHE A 6 22.80 5.29 -6.93
CA PHE A 6 24.01 5.77 -6.27
C PHE A 6 23.67 6.82 -5.22
N ARG A 7 24.15 6.62 -3.99
CA ARG A 7 24.06 7.64 -2.96
C ARG A 7 25.25 8.60 -3.11
N ALA A 8 24.96 9.86 -3.42
CA ALA A 8 25.96 10.93 -3.52
C ALA A 8 25.86 11.84 -2.29
N VAL A 9 27.01 12.14 -1.66
CA VAL A 9 27.09 13.08 -0.53
C VAL A 9 27.96 14.25 -0.96
N VAL A 10 27.40 15.46 -0.88
CA VAL A 10 28.12 16.69 -1.22
C VAL A 10 28.88 17.24 0.00
N ARG A 11 29.78 18.20 -0.22
CA ARG A 11 30.70 18.72 0.82
C ARG A 11 30.00 19.35 2.03
N ASP A 12 28.78 19.84 1.87
CA ASP A 12 27.96 20.43 2.94
C ASP A 12 27.14 19.40 3.73
N GLY A 13 27.33 18.11 3.43
CA GLY A 13 26.67 16.99 4.11
C GLY A 13 25.31 16.59 3.52
N ARG A 14 24.76 17.35 2.58
CA ARG A 14 23.53 16.95 1.89
C ARG A 14 23.75 15.68 1.07
N ALA A 15 22.76 14.78 1.09
CA ALA A 15 22.81 13.54 0.37
C ALA A 15 21.74 13.48 -0.73
N TYR A 16 22.07 12.80 -1.79
CA TYR A 16 21.20 12.64 -2.97
C TYR A 16 21.23 11.19 -3.43
N VAL A 17 20.19 10.79 -4.14
CA VAL A 17 20.11 9.51 -4.87
C VAL A 17 20.13 9.81 -6.36
N LEU A 18 21.21 9.41 -7.03
CA LEU A 18 21.33 9.42 -8.47
C LEU A 18 20.79 8.08 -8.99
N LYS A 19 19.72 8.14 -9.79
CA LYS A 19 19.19 6.97 -10.50
C LYS A 19 19.69 6.97 -11.93
N VAL A 20 20.31 5.86 -12.34
CA VAL A 20 20.69 5.58 -13.71
C VAL A 20 19.83 4.43 -14.19
N MET A 21 18.95 4.72 -15.11
CA MET A 21 17.95 3.76 -15.55
C MET A 21 18.58 2.69 -16.47
N ARG A 22 17.95 1.50 -16.50
CA ARG A 22 18.34 0.45 -17.44
C ARG A 22 18.26 0.94 -18.88
N ALA A 23 18.99 0.28 -19.79
CA ALA A 23 18.89 0.54 -21.21
C ALA A 23 17.43 0.34 -21.70
N GLY A 24 16.97 1.23 -22.57
CA GLY A 24 15.62 1.15 -23.13
C GLY A 24 14.50 1.50 -22.14
N CYS A 25 14.82 2.09 -20.98
CA CYS A 25 13.79 2.65 -20.10
C CYS A 25 13.04 3.76 -20.81
N GLU A 26 11.72 3.73 -20.74
CA GLU A 26 10.88 4.76 -21.35
C GLU A 26 10.93 6.06 -20.53
N ALA A 27 11.20 7.19 -21.17
CA ALA A 27 11.25 8.51 -20.53
C ALA A 27 9.92 8.83 -19.80
N ALA A 28 8.79 8.44 -20.38
CA ALA A 28 7.46 8.64 -19.82
C ALA A 28 7.30 8.09 -18.39
N LEU A 29 8.01 7.00 -18.04
CA LEU A 29 7.99 6.44 -16.70
C LEU A 29 8.67 7.37 -15.69
N ILE A 30 9.76 8.01 -16.08
CA ILE A 30 10.49 8.94 -15.19
C ILE A 30 9.78 10.28 -15.14
N GLU A 31 9.24 10.74 -16.26
CA GLU A 31 8.41 11.94 -16.34
C GLU A 31 7.20 11.83 -15.40
N MET A 32 6.52 10.71 -15.37
CA MET A 32 5.43 10.44 -14.43
C MET A 32 5.91 10.56 -12.97
N GLN A 33 7.00 9.89 -12.60
CA GLN A 33 7.54 9.93 -11.23
C GLN A 33 7.93 11.35 -10.82
N THR A 34 8.63 12.07 -11.68
CA THR A 34 9.08 13.45 -11.40
C THR A 34 7.91 14.42 -11.34
N ALA A 35 6.90 14.25 -12.20
CA ALA A 35 5.66 15.02 -12.16
C ALA A 35 4.87 14.76 -10.87
N ALA A 36 4.72 13.49 -10.46
CA ALA A 36 4.04 13.12 -9.22
C ALA A 36 4.73 13.72 -7.98
N LEU A 37 6.06 13.61 -7.88
CA LEU A 37 6.83 14.20 -6.78
C LEU A 37 6.74 15.74 -6.78
N THR A 38 6.73 16.37 -7.95
CA THR A 38 6.57 17.83 -8.10
C THR A 38 5.15 18.29 -7.70
N HIS A 39 4.14 17.48 -8.03
CA HIS A 39 2.76 17.70 -7.64
C HIS A 39 2.59 17.60 -6.13
N LEU A 40 3.06 16.49 -5.54
CA LEU A 40 3.01 16.21 -4.11
C LEU A 40 3.77 17.23 -3.26
N ALA A 41 4.84 17.82 -3.77
CA ALA A 41 5.52 18.92 -3.08
C ALA A 41 4.63 20.15 -2.84
N LYS A 42 3.50 20.27 -3.55
CA LYS A 42 2.52 21.35 -3.42
C LYS A 42 1.26 20.91 -2.67
N THR A 43 0.79 19.68 -2.92
CA THR A 43 -0.50 19.18 -2.42
C THR A 43 -0.38 18.46 -1.07
N ALA A 44 0.80 17.89 -0.75
CA ALA A 44 1.09 17.20 0.49
C ALA A 44 2.51 17.53 1.00
N PRO A 45 2.83 18.81 1.26
CA PRO A 45 4.19 19.23 1.64
C PRO A 45 4.67 18.67 2.98
N GLU A 46 3.76 18.22 3.84
CA GLU A 46 4.02 17.60 5.14
C GLU A 46 4.45 16.14 5.04
N VAL A 47 4.11 15.45 3.94
CA VAL A 47 4.53 14.05 3.72
C VAL A 47 6.02 14.03 3.41
N PRO A 48 6.82 13.19 4.09
CA PRO A 48 8.25 13.12 3.87
C PRO A 48 8.57 12.40 2.55
N LEU A 49 8.69 13.18 1.47
CA LEU A 49 8.93 12.69 0.12
C LEU A 49 10.23 13.23 -0.46
N PRO A 50 10.95 12.45 -1.29
CA PRO A 50 12.16 12.93 -1.93
C PRO A 50 11.82 14.06 -2.93
N ARG A 51 12.59 15.16 -2.88
CA ARG A 51 12.47 16.23 -3.87
C ARG A 51 13.33 15.93 -5.09
N VAL A 52 12.77 16.13 -6.28
CA VAL A 52 13.53 16.00 -7.52
C VAL A 52 14.45 17.19 -7.66
N VAL A 53 15.70 16.95 -8.04
CA VAL A 53 16.72 17.99 -8.22
C VAL A 53 16.87 18.25 -9.73
N PRO A 54 16.58 19.48 -10.20
CA PRO A 54 16.69 19.78 -11.62
C PRO A 54 18.16 19.80 -12.08
N ALA A 55 18.38 19.45 -13.32
CA ALA A 55 19.64 19.63 -14.02
C ALA A 55 19.93 21.12 -14.25
N ARG A 56 21.11 21.45 -14.73
CA ARG A 56 21.54 22.85 -14.92
C ARG A 56 20.69 23.62 -15.97
N ASP A 57 20.11 22.91 -16.91
CA ASP A 57 19.18 23.46 -17.92
C ASP A 57 17.73 23.54 -17.42
N GLY A 58 17.45 23.09 -16.21
CA GLY A 58 16.13 23.05 -15.60
C GLY A 58 15.35 21.78 -15.86
N GLY A 59 15.85 20.85 -16.68
CA GLY A 59 15.23 19.55 -16.91
C GLY A 59 15.30 18.65 -15.67
N LEU A 60 14.33 17.75 -15.52
CA LEU A 60 14.29 16.80 -14.40
C LEU A 60 14.88 15.44 -14.77
N LEU A 61 15.21 15.27 -16.03
CA LEU A 61 15.76 14.06 -16.63
C LEU A 61 16.89 14.43 -17.58
N VAL A 62 17.98 13.68 -17.58
CA VAL A 62 19.14 13.88 -18.43
C VAL A 62 19.46 12.60 -19.19
N GLU A 63 19.79 12.70 -20.46
CA GLU A 63 20.38 11.61 -21.23
C GLU A 63 21.92 11.66 -21.13
N ALA A 64 22.53 10.54 -20.79
CA ALA A 64 23.98 10.41 -20.69
C ALA A 64 24.45 9.06 -21.27
N PRO A 65 25.59 9.02 -22.00
CA PRO A 65 26.15 7.76 -22.44
C PRO A 65 26.79 7.01 -21.25
N ASP A 66 26.59 5.71 -21.19
CA ASP A 66 27.33 4.83 -20.31
C ASP A 66 28.72 4.48 -20.87
N ALA A 67 29.49 3.63 -20.16
CA ALA A 67 30.83 3.21 -20.59
C ALA A 67 30.82 2.40 -21.90
N ALA A 68 29.70 1.82 -22.29
CA ALA A 68 29.53 1.11 -23.57
C ALA A 68 29.03 2.04 -24.70
N GLY A 69 28.75 3.31 -24.39
CA GLY A 69 28.23 4.29 -25.32
C GLY A 69 26.69 4.22 -25.50
N GLU A 70 25.99 3.40 -24.67
CA GLU A 70 24.54 3.34 -24.69
C GLU A 70 23.93 4.52 -23.93
N THR A 71 22.90 5.13 -24.50
CA THR A 71 22.18 6.22 -23.85
C THR A 71 21.39 5.70 -22.66
N ARG A 72 21.64 6.30 -21.50
CA ARG A 72 20.92 6.06 -20.24
C ARG A 72 20.15 7.29 -19.83
N LEU A 73 18.98 7.07 -19.28
CA LEU A 73 18.21 8.11 -18.62
C LEU A 73 18.71 8.24 -17.18
N VAL A 74 18.99 9.48 -16.76
CA VAL A 74 19.56 9.77 -15.44
C VAL A 74 18.77 10.88 -14.79
N TRP A 75 18.45 10.73 -13.51
CA TRP A 75 17.80 11.76 -12.72
C TRP A 75 18.25 11.74 -11.27
N LEU A 76 18.06 12.86 -10.58
CA LEU A 76 18.55 13.08 -9.24
C LEU A 76 17.42 13.46 -8.30
N LYS A 77 17.41 12.87 -7.11
CA LYS A 77 16.49 13.23 -6.02
C LYS A 77 17.24 13.39 -4.70
N GLU A 78 16.68 14.16 -3.77
CA GLU A 78 17.19 14.23 -2.41
C GLU A 78 17.11 12.85 -1.73
N ALA A 79 18.12 12.52 -0.96
CA ALA A 79 18.11 11.34 -0.10
C ALA A 79 17.43 11.69 1.22
N LEU A 80 16.42 10.91 1.60
CA LEU A 80 15.76 11.07 2.89
C LEU A 80 16.54 10.35 4.01
N PRO A 81 16.44 10.82 5.25
CA PRO A 81 17.06 10.18 6.40
C PRO A 81 16.27 8.93 6.82
N GLY A 82 16.92 8.02 7.50
CA GLY A 82 16.30 6.84 8.09
C GLY A 82 16.84 5.53 7.56
N ILE A 83 16.28 4.45 8.08
CA ILE A 83 16.46 3.08 7.60
C ILE A 83 15.11 2.53 7.13
N CYS A 84 15.12 1.47 6.33
CA CYS A 84 13.89 0.85 5.88
C CYS A 84 13.05 0.34 7.05
N TYR A 85 11.73 0.43 6.94
CA TYR A 85 10.80 -0.12 7.93
C TYR A 85 11.06 -1.62 8.16
N ALA A 86 11.43 -2.35 7.11
CA ALA A 86 11.84 -3.75 7.19
C ALA A 86 12.95 -4.00 8.23
N ASP A 87 13.89 -3.06 8.38
CA ASP A 87 15.08 -3.17 9.25
C ASP A 87 14.90 -2.45 10.59
N PHE A 88 13.86 -1.63 10.76
CA PHE A 88 13.59 -0.89 11.99
C PHE A 88 12.84 -1.76 13.00
N ARG A 89 13.14 -1.64 14.28
CA ARG A 89 12.40 -2.29 15.39
C ARG A 89 12.46 -1.42 16.65
N PRO A 90 11.40 -1.46 17.50
CA PRO A 90 10.15 -2.18 17.32
C PRO A 90 9.17 -1.43 16.39
N HIS A 91 8.22 -2.16 15.81
CA HIS A 91 7.05 -1.58 15.14
C HIS A 91 5.95 -1.36 16.17
N ASP A 92 6.04 -0.27 16.91
CA ASP A 92 5.02 0.07 17.92
C ASP A 92 3.75 0.66 17.27
N PRO A 93 2.61 0.65 17.99
CA PRO A 93 1.35 1.16 17.45
C PRO A 93 1.40 2.62 17.00
N ALA A 94 2.22 3.47 17.64
CA ALA A 94 2.33 4.88 17.29
C ALA A 94 3.05 5.08 15.94
N LEU A 95 4.11 4.29 15.67
CA LEU A 95 4.77 4.26 14.36
C LEU A 95 3.82 3.77 13.26
N ILE A 96 3.04 2.71 13.53
CA ILE A 96 2.11 2.15 12.56
C ILE A 96 0.96 3.14 12.28
N GLU A 97 0.46 3.81 13.29
CA GLU A 97 -0.54 4.87 13.12
C GLU A 97 0.03 6.07 12.36
N ASP A 98 1.29 6.46 12.62
CA ASP A 98 1.98 7.50 11.85
C ASP A 98 2.11 7.08 10.38
N LEU A 99 2.50 5.84 10.09
CA LEU A 99 2.53 5.29 8.74
C LEU A 99 1.15 5.38 8.07
N GLY A 100 0.09 5.05 8.78
CA GLY A 100 -1.28 5.23 8.30
C GLY A 100 -1.57 6.68 7.93
N ARG A 101 -1.21 7.65 8.77
CA ARG A 101 -1.38 9.09 8.49
C ARG A 101 -0.60 9.52 7.23
N GLN A 102 0.66 9.11 7.11
CA GLN A 102 1.49 9.46 5.95
C GLN A 102 0.94 8.85 4.65
N ALA A 103 0.51 7.59 4.69
CA ALA A 103 -0.14 6.93 3.54
C ALA A 103 -1.47 7.60 3.16
N GLY A 104 -2.27 8.01 4.15
CA GLY A 104 -3.51 8.76 3.95
C GLY A 104 -3.28 10.14 3.33
N ALA A 105 -2.27 10.87 3.81
CA ALA A 105 -1.90 12.19 3.28
C ALA A 105 -1.32 12.07 1.85
N LEU A 106 -0.50 11.05 1.59
CA LEU A 106 -0.03 10.74 0.24
C LEU A 106 -1.20 10.50 -0.72
N ALA A 107 -2.13 9.61 -0.34
CA ALA A 107 -3.28 9.28 -1.17
C ALA A 107 -4.21 10.50 -1.41
N ALA A 108 -4.38 11.37 -0.42
CA ALA A 108 -5.09 12.64 -0.60
C ALA A 108 -4.35 13.59 -1.53
N GLY A 109 -3.02 13.65 -1.40
CA GLY A 109 -2.16 14.54 -2.21
C GLY A 109 -2.09 14.19 -3.69
N VAL A 110 -2.35 12.93 -4.08
CA VAL A 110 -2.38 12.49 -5.49
C VAL A 110 -3.79 12.34 -6.05
N ALA A 111 -4.83 12.71 -5.29
CA ALA A 111 -6.22 12.47 -5.68
C ALA A 111 -6.62 13.13 -7.02
N ASP A 112 -6.05 14.29 -7.33
CA ASP A 112 -6.26 15.06 -8.58
C ASP A 112 -5.06 14.96 -9.54
N PHE A 113 -4.07 14.11 -9.25
CA PHE A 113 -2.92 13.90 -10.14
C PHE A 113 -3.32 12.96 -11.28
N ASP A 114 -3.08 13.43 -12.50
CA ASP A 114 -3.27 12.65 -13.72
C ASP A 114 -2.02 12.74 -14.61
N HIS A 115 -1.64 11.59 -15.18
CA HIS A 115 -0.52 11.48 -16.09
C HIS A 115 -0.69 10.26 -17.01
N PRO A 116 -0.37 10.36 -18.33
CA PRO A 116 -0.49 9.20 -19.23
C PRO A 116 0.27 7.95 -18.79
N GLY A 117 1.38 8.12 -18.09
CA GLY A 117 2.19 7.02 -17.53
C GLY A 117 1.52 6.20 -16.43
N LEU A 118 0.36 6.63 -15.89
CA LEU A 118 -0.44 5.87 -14.93
C LEU A 118 -1.24 4.73 -15.58
N ALA A 119 -1.53 4.84 -16.89
CA ALA A 119 -2.23 3.80 -17.65
C ALA A 119 -1.25 2.69 -18.03
N ARG A 120 -1.05 1.74 -17.12
CA ARG A 120 -0.07 0.64 -17.26
C ARG A 120 -0.73 -0.71 -17.12
N ASP A 121 -0.19 -1.67 -17.84
CA ASP A 121 -0.48 -3.09 -17.67
C ASP A 121 0.76 -3.76 -17.06
N PHE A 122 0.69 -4.12 -15.78
CA PHE A 122 1.80 -4.76 -15.10
C PHE A 122 1.36 -5.59 -13.88
N LYS A 123 2.13 -6.63 -13.61
CA LYS A 123 1.78 -7.72 -12.68
C LYS A 123 1.59 -7.30 -11.21
N TRP A 124 2.08 -6.12 -10.80
CA TRP A 124 1.96 -5.63 -9.43
C TRP A 124 0.72 -4.76 -9.19
N ASP A 125 -0.02 -4.39 -10.25
CA ASP A 125 -1.32 -3.75 -10.09
C ASP A 125 -2.30 -4.73 -9.45
N LEU A 126 -2.77 -4.43 -8.25
CA LEU A 126 -3.75 -5.29 -7.56
C LEU A 126 -5.06 -5.45 -8.34
N MET A 127 -5.40 -4.47 -9.18
CA MET A 127 -6.57 -4.60 -10.05
C MET A 127 -6.37 -5.57 -11.22
N GLN A 128 -5.17 -6.08 -11.40
CA GLN A 128 -4.81 -7.07 -12.44
C GLN A 128 -4.31 -8.39 -11.83
N ALA A 129 -4.50 -8.58 -10.52
CA ALA A 129 -3.89 -9.68 -9.77
C ALA A 129 -4.36 -11.09 -10.17
N GLU A 130 -5.43 -11.22 -10.98
CA GLU A 130 -5.96 -12.52 -11.44
C GLU A 130 -4.93 -13.36 -12.22
N TRP A 131 -3.85 -12.75 -12.74
CA TRP A 131 -2.82 -13.51 -13.47
C TRP A 131 -2.22 -14.66 -12.65
N ILE A 132 -2.22 -14.57 -11.30
CA ILE A 132 -1.64 -15.63 -10.46
C ILE A 132 -2.43 -16.92 -10.55
N ALA A 133 -3.74 -16.88 -10.78
CA ALA A 133 -4.59 -18.08 -10.90
C ALA A 133 -4.07 -19.04 -11.98
N GLY A 134 -3.53 -18.52 -13.07
CA GLY A 134 -2.90 -19.31 -14.14
C GLY A 134 -1.47 -19.78 -13.82
N LYS A 135 -0.93 -19.50 -12.62
CA LYS A 135 0.45 -19.81 -12.22
C LYS A 135 0.55 -20.65 -10.95
N LEU A 136 -0.57 -21.05 -10.35
CA LEU A 136 -0.61 -21.78 -9.07
C LEU A 136 0.11 -23.15 -9.12
N ASP A 137 0.22 -23.76 -10.30
CA ASP A 137 0.98 -25.01 -10.50
C ASP A 137 2.49 -24.88 -10.18
N ALA A 138 3.02 -23.66 -10.13
CA ALA A 138 4.38 -23.41 -9.68
C ALA A 138 4.55 -23.71 -8.17
N VAL A 139 3.49 -23.53 -7.38
CA VAL A 139 3.47 -23.82 -5.95
C VAL A 139 3.27 -25.32 -5.74
N LYS A 140 4.31 -26.02 -5.31
CA LYS A 140 4.32 -27.49 -5.25
C LYS A 140 3.54 -28.07 -4.06
N ASP A 141 3.47 -27.33 -2.95
CA ASP A 141 2.72 -27.74 -1.77
C ASP A 141 1.21 -27.68 -2.05
N PRO A 142 0.46 -28.82 -1.90
CA PRO A 142 -0.96 -28.84 -2.21
C PRO A 142 -1.82 -27.98 -1.26
N ALA A 143 -1.42 -27.86 0.02
CA ALA A 143 -2.17 -27.08 1.00
C ALA A 143 -2.02 -25.58 0.70
N ARG A 144 -0.80 -25.13 0.38
CA ARG A 144 -0.52 -23.76 -0.05
C ARG A 144 -1.24 -23.41 -1.35
N ARG A 145 -1.28 -24.36 -2.28
CA ARG A 145 -2.01 -24.16 -3.54
C ARG A 145 -3.51 -23.98 -3.29
N ALA A 146 -4.13 -24.85 -2.47
CA ALA A 146 -5.55 -24.73 -2.12
C ALA A 146 -5.86 -23.41 -1.40
N LEU A 147 -4.97 -22.93 -0.53
CA LEU A 147 -5.09 -21.62 0.12
C LEU A 147 -5.06 -20.47 -0.91
N LEU A 148 -4.16 -20.52 -1.89
CA LEU A 148 -4.11 -19.52 -2.95
C LEU A 148 -5.36 -19.56 -3.86
N GLU A 149 -5.90 -20.74 -4.16
CA GLU A 149 -7.16 -20.90 -4.90
C GLU A 149 -8.33 -20.26 -4.14
N GLU A 150 -8.40 -20.42 -2.82
CA GLU A 150 -9.38 -19.75 -1.97
C GLU A 150 -9.23 -18.23 -2.05
N ILE A 151 -7.99 -17.70 -1.93
CA ILE A 151 -7.72 -16.26 -2.00
C ILE A 151 -8.13 -15.70 -3.38
N CYS A 152 -7.79 -16.40 -4.46
CA CYS A 152 -8.18 -16.00 -5.82
C CYS A 152 -9.69 -15.97 -5.99
N THR A 153 -10.40 -16.95 -5.43
CA THR A 153 -11.87 -17.02 -5.47
C THR A 153 -12.50 -15.84 -4.72
N ALA A 154 -12.04 -15.59 -3.49
CA ALA A 154 -12.53 -14.46 -2.69
C ALA A 154 -12.24 -13.10 -3.36
N TYR A 155 -11.08 -12.97 -4.00
CA TYR A 155 -10.76 -11.77 -4.78
C TYR A 155 -11.67 -11.61 -6.01
N ALA A 156 -11.93 -12.67 -6.76
CA ALA A 156 -12.85 -12.63 -7.91
C ALA A 156 -14.27 -12.21 -7.50
N GLU A 157 -14.74 -12.68 -6.34
CA GLU A 157 -16.04 -12.26 -5.76
C GLU A 157 -16.05 -10.77 -5.35
N LEU A 158 -14.92 -10.26 -4.88
CA LEU A 158 -14.76 -8.85 -4.49
C LEU A 158 -14.67 -7.91 -5.71
N ARG A 159 -14.18 -8.39 -6.84
CA ARG A 159 -13.83 -7.60 -8.02
C ARG A 159 -14.89 -6.59 -8.47
N PRO A 160 -16.20 -6.96 -8.59
CA PRO A 160 -17.23 -6.00 -8.98
C PRO A 160 -17.39 -4.83 -7.98
N ALA A 161 -17.20 -5.08 -6.68
CA ALA A 161 -17.24 -4.03 -5.67
C ALA A 161 -16.04 -3.08 -5.79
N LEU A 162 -14.83 -3.61 -6.07
CA LEU A 162 -13.63 -2.81 -6.32
C LEU A 162 -13.76 -1.93 -7.56
N GLU A 163 -14.35 -2.43 -8.62
CA GLU A 163 -14.60 -1.67 -9.86
C GLU A 163 -15.56 -0.50 -9.67
N ALA A 164 -16.44 -0.59 -8.67
CA ALA A 164 -17.36 0.48 -8.31
C ALA A 164 -16.73 1.58 -7.45
N LEU A 165 -15.54 1.35 -6.86
CA LEU A 165 -14.85 2.35 -6.06
C LEU A 165 -14.24 3.46 -6.91
N PRO A 166 -14.18 4.70 -6.39
CA PRO A 166 -13.47 5.78 -7.06
C PRO A 166 -12.00 5.43 -7.30
N ARG A 167 -11.51 5.69 -8.51
CA ARG A 167 -10.13 5.45 -8.91
C ARG A 167 -9.34 6.76 -8.92
N GLN A 168 -8.10 6.68 -8.55
CA GLN A 168 -7.14 7.79 -8.57
C GLN A 168 -5.73 7.27 -8.82
N ALA A 169 -4.76 8.16 -8.95
CA ALA A 169 -3.35 7.77 -8.88
C ALA A 169 -3.06 7.14 -7.52
N VAL A 170 -2.30 6.06 -7.50
CA VAL A 170 -1.83 5.37 -6.31
C VAL A 170 -0.32 5.13 -6.43
N HIS A 171 0.37 5.02 -5.30
CA HIS A 171 1.79 4.68 -5.26
C HIS A 171 2.04 3.24 -5.71
N ASN A 172 1.16 2.34 -5.30
CA ASN A 172 1.08 0.92 -5.66
C ASN A 172 2.25 0.03 -5.17
N ASP A 173 3.22 0.58 -4.43
CA ASP A 173 4.33 -0.19 -3.87
C ASP A 173 4.79 0.34 -2.50
N LEU A 174 3.85 0.63 -1.58
CA LEU A 174 4.14 1.00 -0.19
C LEU A 174 4.55 -0.23 0.64
N ASN A 175 5.60 -0.92 0.20
CA ASN A 175 6.18 -2.04 0.93
C ASN A 175 7.15 -1.55 2.02
N ASP A 176 7.61 -2.46 2.87
CA ASP A 176 8.46 -2.19 4.03
C ASP A 176 9.89 -1.70 3.68
N TYR A 177 10.36 -1.89 2.45
CA TYR A 177 11.61 -1.33 1.94
C TYR A 177 11.45 0.07 1.33
N ASN A 178 10.22 0.46 0.98
CA ASN A 178 9.90 1.78 0.43
C ASN A 178 9.43 2.79 1.48
N ILE A 179 9.42 2.39 2.75
CA ILE A 179 9.10 3.22 3.91
C ILE A 179 10.38 3.41 4.72
N LEU A 180 10.78 4.65 4.95
CA LEU A 180 11.93 5.00 5.79
C LEU A 180 11.45 5.46 7.17
N VAL A 181 12.20 5.07 8.19
CA VAL A 181 11.92 5.37 9.59
C VAL A 181 13.15 5.96 10.25
N THR A 182 12.96 7.02 11.02
CA THR A 182 13.96 7.58 11.95
C THR A 182 13.45 7.46 13.37
N GLY A 183 14.37 7.48 14.33
CA GLY A 183 14.05 7.48 15.75
C GLY A 183 15.02 6.63 16.56
N GLY A 184 14.85 6.69 17.88
CA GLY A 184 15.56 5.84 18.84
C GLY A 184 14.69 4.69 19.33
N THR A 185 15.18 3.92 20.31
CA THR A 185 14.43 2.83 20.94
C THR A 185 13.07 3.31 21.47
N GLY A 186 11.99 2.86 20.84
CA GLY A 186 10.60 3.15 21.27
C GLY A 186 9.99 4.46 20.75
N THR A 187 10.62 5.13 19.79
CA THR A 187 10.11 6.40 19.21
C THR A 187 10.36 6.46 17.71
N GLY A 188 9.84 5.49 16.95
CA GLY A 188 9.90 5.51 15.49
C GLY A 188 8.97 6.54 14.88
N GLN A 189 9.41 7.22 13.83
CA GLN A 189 8.58 8.10 12.99
C GLN A 189 8.87 7.84 11.52
N VAL A 190 7.86 7.87 10.68
CA VAL A 190 8.04 7.79 9.22
C VAL A 190 8.80 9.02 8.74
N SER A 191 9.93 8.80 8.11
CA SER A 191 10.83 9.85 7.61
C SER A 191 10.97 9.85 6.10
N GLY A 192 10.31 8.90 5.41
CA GLY A 192 10.32 8.84 3.96
C GLY A 192 9.36 7.82 3.38
N LEU A 193 8.65 8.22 2.31
CA LEU A 193 8.01 7.30 1.38
C LEU A 193 8.72 7.45 0.04
N ILE A 194 9.23 6.34 -0.50
CA ILE A 194 10.13 6.36 -1.66
C ILE A 194 9.68 5.35 -2.73
N ASP A 195 10.24 5.51 -3.90
CA ASP A 195 10.06 4.65 -5.08
C ASP A 195 8.68 4.68 -5.73
N PHE A 196 8.43 5.74 -6.47
CA PHE A 196 7.21 6.02 -7.23
C PHE A 196 7.16 5.33 -8.61
N GLY A 197 8.01 4.31 -8.81
CA GLY A 197 8.13 3.61 -10.10
C GLY A 197 6.90 2.80 -10.50
N ASP A 198 6.12 2.36 -9.53
CA ASP A 198 4.99 1.47 -9.74
C ASP A 198 3.62 2.16 -9.68
N MET A 199 3.59 3.50 -9.72
CA MET A 199 2.34 4.26 -9.77
C MET A 199 1.44 3.82 -10.91
N CYS A 200 0.16 3.73 -10.62
CA CYS A 200 -0.91 3.43 -11.59
C CYS A 200 -2.24 4.08 -11.17
N THR A 201 -3.29 3.86 -11.95
CA THR A 201 -4.65 4.28 -11.59
C THR A 201 -5.43 3.11 -11.03
N ALA A 202 -5.75 3.17 -9.72
CA ALA A 202 -6.49 2.14 -9.00
C ALA A 202 -7.40 2.73 -7.91
N PRO A 203 -8.29 1.95 -7.27
CA PRO A 203 -8.92 2.37 -6.04
C PRO A 203 -7.87 2.67 -4.96
N ARG A 204 -8.01 3.81 -4.26
CA ARG A 204 -7.01 4.24 -3.25
C ARG A 204 -6.77 3.24 -2.13
N ILE A 205 -7.75 2.39 -1.85
CA ILE A 205 -7.63 1.32 -0.84
C ILE A 205 -6.55 0.28 -1.22
N CYS A 206 -6.19 0.16 -2.49
CA CYS A 206 -5.11 -0.73 -2.94
C CYS A 206 -3.76 -0.32 -2.32
N ASP A 207 -3.45 0.97 -2.22
CA ASP A 207 -2.23 1.46 -1.55
C ASP A 207 -2.19 1.06 -0.08
N LEU A 208 -3.30 1.28 0.63
CA LEU A 208 -3.39 0.91 2.04
C LEU A 208 -3.30 -0.62 2.22
N ALA A 209 -3.90 -1.39 1.32
CA ALA A 209 -3.83 -2.85 1.37
C ALA A 209 -2.41 -3.39 1.12
N ILE A 210 -1.66 -2.75 0.21
CA ILE A 210 -0.25 -3.07 -0.02
C ILE A 210 0.56 -2.74 1.24
N CYS A 211 0.43 -1.55 1.79
CA CYS A 211 1.10 -1.16 3.03
C CYS A 211 0.76 -2.15 4.18
N ALA A 212 -0.53 -2.46 4.37
CA ALA A 212 -1.01 -3.40 5.38
C ALA A 212 -0.39 -4.80 5.22
N ALA A 213 -0.22 -5.28 3.97
CA ALA A 213 0.37 -6.58 3.68
C ALA A 213 1.81 -6.72 4.23
N TYR A 214 2.59 -5.63 4.22
CA TYR A 214 3.96 -5.65 4.74
C TYR A 214 4.03 -5.28 6.23
N VAL A 215 3.08 -4.51 6.75
CA VAL A 215 2.99 -4.19 8.19
C VAL A 215 2.69 -5.43 9.03
N VAL A 216 1.90 -6.38 8.53
CA VAL A 216 1.54 -7.60 9.27
C VAL A 216 2.62 -8.68 9.25
N LEU A 217 3.64 -8.56 8.39
CA LEU A 217 4.70 -9.57 8.30
C LEU A 217 5.52 -9.62 9.59
N ASP A 218 5.60 -10.81 10.18
CA ASP A 218 6.33 -11.07 11.43
C ASP A 218 5.93 -10.15 12.60
N HIS A 219 4.66 -9.67 12.60
CA HIS A 219 4.12 -8.85 13.67
C HIS A 219 3.38 -9.71 14.70
N ASP A 220 3.72 -9.57 15.99
CA ASP A 220 3.15 -10.38 17.08
C ASP A 220 1.63 -10.18 17.30
N ALA A 221 1.10 -9.02 16.89
CA ALA A 221 -0.31 -8.64 17.04
C ALA A 221 -0.85 -8.01 15.74
N PRO A 222 -1.03 -8.78 14.65
CA PRO A 222 -1.38 -8.25 13.34
C PRO A 222 -2.73 -7.51 13.31
N GLU A 223 -3.74 -7.92 14.10
CA GLU A 223 -5.01 -7.18 14.16
C GLU A 223 -4.83 -5.77 14.73
N ALA A 224 -4.08 -5.64 15.81
CA ALA A 224 -3.82 -4.35 16.43
C ALA A 224 -3.00 -3.44 15.50
N ALA A 225 -2.06 -4.02 14.75
CA ALA A 225 -1.30 -3.31 13.72
C ALA A 225 -2.21 -2.78 12.61
N LEU A 226 -3.12 -3.60 12.11
CA LEU A 226 -4.10 -3.19 11.10
C LEU A 226 -5.05 -2.11 11.62
N GLU A 227 -5.49 -2.21 12.88
CA GLU A 227 -6.32 -1.18 13.51
C GLU A 227 -5.59 0.17 13.61
N ALA A 228 -4.33 0.17 14.05
CA ALA A 228 -3.52 1.38 14.15
C ALA A 228 -3.28 2.00 12.76
N LEU A 229 -2.94 1.18 11.77
CA LEU A 229 -2.69 1.63 10.40
C LEU A 229 -3.93 2.29 9.79
N ILE A 230 -5.08 1.61 9.85
CA ILE A 230 -6.31 2.11 9.24
C ILE A 230 -6.85 3.34 9.97
N ALA A 231 -6.72 3.39 11.30
CA ALA A 231 -7.12 4.56 12.09
C ALA A 231 -6.31 5.80 11.71
N GLY A 232 -4.98 5.64 11.58
CA GLY A 232 -4.11 6.71 11.11
C GLY A 232 -4.47 7.20 9.72
N TYR A 233 -4.69 6.29 8.78
CA TYR A 233 -5.12 6.63 7.41
C TYR A 233 -6.47 7.34 7.39
N HIS A 234 -7.47 6.77 8.06
CA HIS A 234 -8.84 7.29 8.10
C HIS A 234 -8.93 8.69 8.72
N ALA A 235 -8.08 8.98 9.71
CA ALA A 235 -8.03 10.30 10.36
C ALA A 235 -7.65 11.43 9.37
N VAL A 236 -6.89 11.13 8.33
CA VAL A 236 -6.41 12.11 7.34
C VAL A 236 -7.22 12.02 6.04
N ASN A 237 -7.52 10.80 5.59
CA ASN A 237 -8.23 10.53 4.34
C ASN A 237 -9.38 9.54 4.61
N PRO A 238 -10.56 10.02 5.00
CA PRO A 238 -11.66 9.19 5.45
C PRO A 238 -12.07 8.12 4.44
N LEU A 239 -12.11 6.86 4.88
CA LEU A 239 -12.51 5.70 4.10
C LEU A 239 -14.03 5.46 4.21
N THR A 240 -14.62 4.90 3.15
CA THR A 240 -15.99 4.40 3.19
C THR A 240 -16.06 2.99 3.81
N PRO A 241 -17.24 2.54 4.27
CA PRO A 241 -17.40 1.17 4.75
C PRO A 241 -16.98 0.10 3.73
N GLU A 242 -17.22 0.33 2.45
CA GLU A 242 -16.88 -0.57 1.34
C GLU A 242 -15.37 -0.68 1.15
N GLU A 243 -14.65 0.44 1.27
CA GLU A 243 -13.19 0.46 1.24
C GLU A 243 -12.59 -0.29 2.44
N VAL A 244 -13.12 -0.09 3.65
CA VAL A 244 -12.67 -0.82 4.85
C VAL A 244 -12.91 -2.32 4.69
N ASP A 245 -14.06 -2.73 4.15
CA ASP A 245 -14.38 -4.15 3.92
C ASP A 245 -13.45 -4.81 2.89
N ALA A 246 -12.95 -4.04 1.92
CA ALA A 246 -12.03 -4.52 0.89
C ALA A 246 -10.59 -4.70 1.39
N LEU A 247 -10.19 -4.07 2.50
CA LEU A 247 -8.79 -4.03 2.95
C LEU A 247 -8.19 -5.42 3.15
N TYR A 248 -8.83 -6.28 3.94
CA TYR A 248 -8.27 -7.59 4.29
C TYR A 248 -8.21 -8.56 3.10
N PRO A 249 -9.24 -8.70 2.26
CA PRO A 249 -9.14 -9.48 1.03
C PRO A 249 -8.04 -8.99 0.09
N LEU A 250 -7.86 -7.67 -0.07
CA LEU A 250 -6.80 -7.10 -0.91
C LEU A 250 -5.41 -7.35 -0.32
N LEU A 251 -5.25 -7.23 0.99
CA LEU A 251 -4.01 -7.59 1.70
C LEU A 251 -3.63 -9.05 1.42
N ARG A 252 -4.57 -9.99 1.59
CA ARG A 252 -4.33 -11.41 1.29
C ARG A 252 -3.93 -11.61 -0.18
N MET A 253 -4.60 -10.92 -1.09
CA MET A 253 -4.29 -10.98 -2.51
C MET A 253 -2.89 -10.42 -2.82
N ARG A 254 -2.47 -9.31 -2.19
CA ARG A 254 -1.09 -8.78 -2.34
C ARG A 254 -0.05 -9.80 -1.88
N LEU A 255 -0.27 -10.45 -0.75
CA LEU A 255 0.63 -11.51 -0.27
C LEU A 255 0.62 -12.73 -1.20
N ALA A 256 -0.53 -13.12 -1.74
CA ALA A 256 -0.64 -14.19 -2.73
C ALA A 256 0.15 -13.86 -4.00
N VAL A 257 0.03 -12.64 -4.53
CA VAL A 257 0.85 -12.16 -5.66
C VAL A 257 2.32 -12.23 -5.32
N SER A 258 2.72 -11.79 -4.13
CA SER A 258 4.12 -11.80 -3.69
C SER A 258 4.70 -13.22 -3.64
N VAL A 259 4.02 -14.18 -3.01
CA VAL A 259 4.53 -15.57 -2.89
C VAL A 259 4.54 -16.32 -4.22
N VAL A 260 3.55 -16.08 -5.09
CA VAL A 260 3.54 -16.69 -6.43
C VAL A 260 4.65 -16.11 -7.29
N ASN A 261 4.78 -14.78 -7.31
CA ASN A 261 5.83 -14.12 -8.09
C ASN A 261 7.23 -14.52 -7.61
N SER A 262 7.48 -14.53 -6.30
CA SER A 262 8.78 -14.95 -5.75
C SER A 262 9.10 -16.41 -6.06
N THR A 263 8.08 -17.29 -6.07
CA THR A 263 8.24 -18.70 -6.47
C THR A 263 8.67 -18.82 -7.95
N LEU A 264 8.08 -18.03 -8.83
CA LEU A 264 8.45 -17.99 -10.24
C LEU A 264 9.86 -17.44 -10.44
N MET A 265 10.18 -16.31 -9.81
CA MET A 265 11.49 -15.68 -9.91
C MET A 265 12.61 -16.54 -9.30
N ALA A 266 12.36 -17.25 -8.20
CA ALA A 266 13.33 -18.18 -7.62
C ALA A 266 13.66 -19.36 -8.54
N ALA A 267 12.74 -19.74 -9.41
CA ALA A 267 13.00 -20.75 -10.44
C ALA A 267 13.90 -20.23 -11.58
N GLU A 268 13.84 -18.92 -11.87
CA GLU A 268 14.64 -18.25 -12.89
C GLU A 268 16.00 -17.77 -12.33
N SER A 269 16.05 -17.39 -11.05
CA SER A 269 17.24 -16.81 -10.39
C SER A 269 17.43 -17.45 -9.00
N PRO A 270 17.83 -18.72 -8.92
CA PRO A 270 17.86 -19.48 -7.65
C PRO A 270 18.91 -18.97 -6.65
N ASP A 271 19.92 -18.24 -7.12
CA ASP A 271 21.01 -17.74 -6.27
C ASP A 271 20.77 -16.31 -5.73
N ASP A 272 19.65 -15.68 -6.07
CA ASP A 272 19.30 -14.35 -5.57
C ASP A 272 18.42 -14.42 -4.32
N PRO A 273 18.98 -14.19 -3.11
CA PRO A 273 18.22 -14.28 -1.86
C PRO A 273 17.16 -13.18 -1.72
N TYR A 274 17.30 -12.05 -2.42
CA TYR A 274 16.33 -10.96 -2.39
C TYR A 274 14.96 -11.39 -2.93
N VAL A 275 14.95 -12.26 -3.94
CA VAL A 275 13.72 -12.75 -4.57
C VAL A 275 12.76 -13.42 -3.59
N THR A 276 13.28 -14.03 -2.52
CA THR A 276 12.50 -14.81 -1.55
C THR A 276 12.43 -14.19 -0.15
N ILE A 277 12.98 -12.99 0.04
CA ILE A 277 13.13 -12.38 1.38
C ILE A 277 11.80 -12.25 2.14
N SER A 278 10.73 -11.86 1.45
CA SER A 278 9.39 -11.74 2.05
C SER A 278 8.55 -13.02 1.97
N GLN A 279 9.06 -14.10 1.32
CA GLN A 279 8.27 -15.29 1.03
C GLN A 279 7.89 -16.06 2.31
N ALA A 280 8.86 -16.30 3.19
CA ALA A 280 8.62 -17.05 4.42
C ALA A 280 7.70 -16.29 5.40
N PRO A 281 7.87 -14.99 5.67
CA PRO A 281 6.93 -14.21 6.45
C PRO A 281 5.51 -14.18 5.86
N ALA A 282 5.39 -14.03 4.54
CA ALA A 282 4.10 -14.01 3.86
C ALA A 282 3.36 -15.35 4.00
N TRP A 283 4.05 -16.48 3.84
CA TRP A 283 3.45 -17.79 4.06
C TRP A 283 3.04 -17.98 5.52
N ARG A 284 3.87 -17.60 6.50
CA ARG A 284 3.47 -17.66 7.92
C ARG A 284 2.17 -16.90 8.15
N PHE A 285 2.07 -15.68 7.69
CA PHE A 285 0.84 -14.90 7.85
C PHE A 285 -0.36 -15.58 7.17
N LEU A 286 -0.23 -16.02 5.92
CA LEU A 286 -1.33 -16.63 5.17
C LEU A 286 -1.79 -17.98 5.77
N GLU A 287 -0.87 -18.79 6.31
CA GLU A 287 -1.13 -20.13 6.85
C GLU A 287 -1.55 -20.11 8.33
N GLU A 288 -0.93 -19.25 9.14
CA GLU A 288 -1.04 -19.28 10.59
C GLU A 288 -1.97 -18.18 11.15
N SER A 289 -2.29 -17.15 10.36
CA SER A 289 -3.16 -16.09 10.87
C SER A 289 -4.56 -16.66 11.12
N ALA A 290 -4.88 -16.87 12.40
CA ALA A 290 -6.21 -17.27 12.86
C ALA A 290 -7.21 -16.09 12.81
N LEU A 291 -7.01 -15.14 11.89
CA LEU A 291 -7.85 -13.95 11.78
C LEU A 291 -9.22 -14.35 11.25
N ASP A 292 -10.24 -14.21 12.08
CA ASP A 292 -11.62 -14.26 11.62
C ASP A 292 -11.92 -13.00 10.79
N ALA A 293 -12.13 -13.16 9.48
CA ALA A 293 -12.35 -12.05 8.56
C ALA A 293 -13.58 -11.19 8.94
N GLY A 294 -14.62 -11.82 9.50
CA GLY A 294 -15.82 -11.11 9.95
C GLY A 294 -15.57 -10.25 11.17
N LEU A 295 -14.85 -10.80 12.15
CA LEU A 295 -14.46 -10.08 13.36
C LEU A 295 -13.47 -8.95 13.04
N LEU A 296 -12.45 -9.24 12.22
CA LEU A 296 -11.47 -8.23 11.79
C LEU A 296 -12.16 -7.05 11.09
N ARG A 297 -13.10 -7.33 10.17
CA ARG A 297 -13.89 -6.29 9.53
C ARG A 297 -14.63 -5.41 10.55
N CYS A 298 -15.24 -6.01 11.57
CA CYS A 298 -15.91 -5.26 12.63
C CYS A 298 -14.94 -4.37 13.40
N ARG A 299 -13.74 -4.87 13.73
CA ARG A 299 -12.68 -4.13 14.42
C ARG A 299 -12.18 -2.96 13.57
N LEU A 300 -11.88 -3.18 12.30
CA LEU A 300 -11.40 -2.14 11.37
C LEU A 300 -12.46 -1.03 11.17
N ARG A 301 -13.73 -1.40 11.02
CA ARG A 301 -14.82 -0.42 10.98
C ARG A 301 -14.93 0.38 12.28
N THR A 302 -14.77 -0.27 13.43
CA THR A 302 -14.76 0.40 14.74
C THR A 302 -13.59 1.37 14.86
N ALA A 303 -12.39 0.98 14.43
CA ALA A 303 -11.20 1.84 14.41
C ALA A 303 -11.40 3.12 13.57
N CYS A 304 -12.25 3.04 12.55
CA CYS A 304 -12.67 4.18 11.71
C CYS A 304 -13.92 4.90 12.23
N GLY A 305 -14.52 4.51 13.36
CA GLY A 305 -15.80 5.07 13.81
C GLY A 305 -17.00 4.77 12.89
N LEU A 306 -16.86 3.77 12.00
CA LEU A 306 -17.87 3.40 11.02
C LEU A 306 -18.87 2.37 11.59
N PRO A 307 -20.12 2.32 11.09
CA PRO A 307 -21.09 1.32 11.51
C PRO A 307 -20.59 -0.10 11.27
N ILE A 308 -20.68 -0.98 12.28
CA ILE A 308 -20.22 -2.37 12.20
C ILE A 308 -21.00 -3.16 11.14
N SER A 309 -22.30 -2.85 10.96
CA SER A 309 -23.12 -3.43 9.90
C SER A 309 -24.18 -2.45 9.40
N SER A 310 -24.53 -2.56 8.13
CA SER A 310 -25.64 -1.82 7.54
C SER A 310 -27.00 -2.22 8.16
N ALA A 311 -27.12 -3.42 8.71
CA ALA A 311 -28.32 -3.86 9.41
C ALA A 311 -28.57 -3.03 10.67
N ARG A 312 -27.52 -2.70 11.43
CA ARG A 312 -27.66 -1.85 12.64
C ARG A 312 -28.19 -0.45 12.27
N ALA A 313 -27.61 0.18 11.24
CA ALA A 313 -28.10 1.49 10.77
C ALA A 313 -29.56 1.42 10.27
N ARG A 314 -29.92 0.35 9.56
CA ARG A 314 -31.29 0.13 9.09
C ARG A 314 -32.26 -0.11 10.26
N VAL A 315 -31.85 -0.87 11.28
CA VAL A 315 -32.65 -1.09 12.48
C VAL A 315 -32.82 0.20 13.27
N ALA A 316 -31.76 0.99 13.45
CA ALA A 316 -31.84 2.30 14.10
C ALA A 316 -32.79 3.24 13.35
N ALA A 317 -32.65 3.38 12.03
CA ALA A 317 -33.55 4.18 11.21
C ALA A 317 -35.01 3.68 11.26
N TRP A 318 -35.21 2.37 11.34
CA TRP A 318 -36.55 1.79 11.53
C TRP A 318 -37.11 2.12 12.92
N ILE A 319 -36.32 2.00 14.01
CA ILE A 319 -36.72 2.38 15.37
C ILE A 319 -37.12 3.85 15.40
N ASP A 320 -36.32 4.75 14.82
CA ASP A 320 -36.61 6.18 14.75
C ASP A 320 -37.92 6.45 13.98
N SER A 321 -38.13 5.78 12.85
CA SER A 321 -39.38 5.92 12.07
C SER A 321 -40.59 5.31 12.75
N ALA A 322 -40.38 4.29 13.60
CA ALA A 322 -41.40 3.59 14.34
C ALA A 322 -41.63 4.15 15.78
N SER A 323 -40.84 5.20 16.16
CA SER A 323 -40.97 5.80 17.47
C SER A 323 -42.41 6.32 17.70
N GLY A 324 -43.04 5.87 18.77
CA GLY A 324 -44.46 6.07 19.03
C GLY A 324 -45.40 4.96 18.51
N SER A 325 -45.08 4.24 17.45
CA SER A 325 -45.88 3.10 16.95
C SER A 325 -45.50 1.77 17.60
N SER A 326 -44.28 1.65 18.15
CA SER A 326 -43.76 0.45 18.82
C SER A 326 -44.41 0.23 20.22
N ALA A 327 -44.80 1.30 20.90
CA ALA A 327 -45.38 1.22 22.25
C ALA A 327 -46.57 0.27 22.39
N PRO A 328 -47.51 0.17 21.42
CA PRO A 328 -48.60 -0.80 21.48
C PRO A 328 -48.15 -2.25 21.40
N VAL A 329 -46.98 -2.52 20.80
CA VAL A 329 -46.45 -3.86 20.58
C VAL A 329 -45.55 -4.34 21.69
N ILE A 330 -44.67 -3.46 22.21
CA ILE A 330 -43.65 -3.80 23.22
C ILE A 330 -43.87 -3.11 24.56
N GLY A 331 -44.92 -2.29 24.69
CA GLY A 331 -45.33 -1.62 25.95
C GLY A 331 -44.52 -0.40 26.32
N VAL A 332 -43.46 -0.07 25.58
CA VAL A 332 -42.62 1.12 25.81
C VAL A 332 -42.21 1.76 24.47
N PRO A 333 -42.09 3.09 24.38
CA PRO A 333 -41.51 3.73 23.22
C PRO A 333 -40.01 3.40 23.16
N LEU A 334 -39.51 3.13 21.97
CA LEU A 334 -38.08 2.95 21.73
C LEU A 334 -37.47 4.29 21.30
N ASP A 335 -36.54 4.77 22.10
CA ASP A 335 -35.66 5.87 21.70
C ASP A 335 -34.33 5.29 21.26
N ALA A 336 -33.92 5.58 20.02
CA ALA A 336 -32.60 5.21 19.53
C ALA A 336 -31.55 6.18 20.10
N ALA A 337 -31.05 5.93 21.29
CA ALA A 337 -29.87 6.60 21.78
C ALA A 337 -28.61 5.89 21.20
N PRO A 338 -27.62 6.61 20.64
CA PRO A 338 -26.34 6.01 20.28
C PRO A 338 -25.67 5.52 21.58
N MET A 339 -25.28 4.22 21.59
CA MET A 339 -24.41 3.65 22.62
C MET A 339 -22.97 3.88 22.24
#